data_a7449d0673c43196d466a534e6b92c79
#
_entry.id   a7449d0673c43196d466a534e6b92c79
#
_cell.length_a   1.000
_cell.length_b   1.000
_cell.length_c   1.000
_cell.angle_alpha   90.00
_cell.angle_beta   90.00
_cell.angle_gamma   90.00
#
_symmetry.space_group_name_H-M   'P 1'
#
loop_
_entity.id
_entity.type
_entity.pdbx_description
1 polymer ?
#
loop_
_entity_poly.entity_id
_entity_poly.type
_entity_poly.pdbx_seq_one_letter_code
_entity_poly.pdbx_strand_id
1 'polypeptide(L)'
;MGNYVLALDQGTTSSRAILFDKHGNIVTKAQYEFNQIYPHPGWVEHNPMEILYSQFQAVTDVITQKKVISSDIAAIGITNQRETTILWDKGTGKPIYNAIVWQCRRTAEMCEEIKKDKELCDYIKEHTGLVVDAYFSATKIKWVLENVPGARILADAGQLLFGTVETWLIWNLTGGQVHVTDYSNASRTMLFDVDKLEWDPYLCEKLDIPMSILPEVKPSSEVYGTVAPGLLGFEDIVGTPISGAIGDQPAALFG
;
A
#
# COMPACT_ATOMS: atom_id res chain seq x y z
N MET A 1 7.82 24.64 -14.02
CA MET A 1 6.92 23.81 -13.18
C MET A 1 6.02 23.06 -14.12
N GLY A 2 5.83 21.76 -13.93
CA GLY A 2 4.95 20.94 -14.73
C GLY A 2 3.50 21.48 -14.74
N ASN A 3 2.80 21.26 -15.85
CA ASN A 3 1.44 21.74 -16.04
C ASN A 3 0.39 20.70 -15.62
N TYR A 4 0.82 19.48 -15.28
CA TYR A 4 -0.06 18.36 -14.98
C TYR A 4 0.26 17.73 -13.62
N VAL A 5 -0.76 17.09 -13.04
CA VAL A 5 -0.63 16.14 -11.94
C VAL A 5 -1.12 14.78 -12.44
N LEU A 6 -0.34 13.74 -12.19
CA LEU A 6 -0.71 12.37 -12.50
C LEU A 6 -1.22 11.70 -11.22
N ALA A 7 -2.50 11.36 -11.17
CA ALA A 7 -3.11 10.64 -10.07
C ALA A 7 -3.22 9.15 -10.39
N LEU A 8 -2.74 8.31 -9.47
CA LEU A 8 -2.88 6.85 -9.50
C LEU A 8 -3.95 6.46 -8.48
N ASP A 9 -5.02 5.81 -8.95
CA ASP A 9 -6.13 5.36 -8.12
C ASP A 9 -6.20 3.83 -8.19
N GLN A 10 -5.69 3.18 -7.15
CA GLN A 10 -5.66 1.73 -7.05
C GLN A 10 -6.85 1.24 -6.19
N GLY A 11 -7.96 0.93 -6.83
CA GLY A 11 -9.16 0.41 -6.19
C GLY A 11 -9.14 -1.09 -5.94
N THR A 12 -10.24 -1.62 -5.38
CA THR A 12 -10.35 -3.05 -5.07
C THR A 12 -10.43 -3.93 -6.31
N THR A 13 -11.00 -3.44 -7.43
CA THR A 13 -11.24 -4.24 -8.63
C THR A 13 -10.47 -3.76 -9.86
N SER A 14 -9.89 -2.56 -9.81
CA SER A 14 -9.22 -1.95 -10.95
C SER A 14 -8.18 -0.93 -10.52
N SER A 15 -7.21 -0.70 -11.39
CA SER A 15 -6.20 0.35 -11.28
C SER A 15 -6.47 1.42 -12.32
N ARG A 16 -6.36 2.68 -11.94
CA ARG A 16 -6.65 3.83 -12.79
C ARG A 16 -5.50 4.83 -12.75
N ALA A 17 -5.23 5.48 -13.87
CA ALA A 17 -4.37 6.64 -13.97
C ALA A 17 -5.19 7.81 -14.57
N ILE A 18 -5.05 8.99 -13.98
CA ILE A 18 -5.77 10.21 -14.42
C ILE A 18 -4.76 11.35 -14.49
N LEU A 19 -4.71 12.02 -15.62
CA LEU A 19 -3.91 13.23 -15.80
C LEU A 19 -4.81 14.46 -15.62
N PHE A 20 -4.47 15.30 -14.65
CA PHE A 20 -5.17 16.57 -14.41
C PHE A 20 -4.33 17.75 -14.89
N ASP A 21 -5.00 18.78 -15.42
CA ASP A 21 -4.35 20.06 -15.67
C ASP A 21 -4.27 20.92 -14.40
N LYS A 22 -3.59 22.07 -14.49
CA LYS A 22 -3.44 23.03 -13.38
C LYS A 22 -4.76 23.64 -12.87
N HIS A 23 -5.87 23.43 -13.57
CA HIS A 23 -7.21 23.89 -13.17
C HIS A 23 -8.06 22.76 -12.56
N GLY A 24 -7.49 21.55 -12.43
CA GLY A 24 -8.20 20.37 -11.92
C GLY A 24 -9.08 19.67 -12.96
N ASN A 25 -9.00 20.03 -14.25
CA ASN A 25 -9.75 19.34 -15.28
C ASN A 25 -9.05 18.02 -15.67
N ILE A 26 -9.85 16.98 -15.90
CA ILE A 26 -9.34 15.71 -16.44
C ILE A 26 -8.92 15.90 -17.90
N VAL A 27 -7.64 15.67 -18.17
CA VAL A 27 -7.06 15.75 -19.53
C VAL A 27 -7.19 14.41 -20.26
N THR A 28 -6.89 13.33 -19.56
CA THR A 28 -7.07 11.94 -20.02
C THR A 28 -7.06 10.99 -18.85
N LYS A 29 -7.56 9.78 -19.04
CA LYS A 29 -7.54 8.69 -18.06
C LYS A 29 -7.48 7.33 -18.75
N ALA A 30 -6.94 6.35 -18.05
CA ALA A 30 -6.98 4.93 -18.40
C ALA A 30 -7.30 4.09 -17.17
N GLN A 31 -7.91 2.93 -17.36
CA GLN A 31 -8.31 2.02 -16.29
C GLN A 31 -8.21 0.57 -16.75
N TYR A 32 -7.71 -0.30 -15.88
CA TYR A 32 -7.59 -1.74 -16.10
C TYR A 32 -8.07 -2.51 -14.89
N GLU A 33 -8.89 -3.50 -15.14
CA GLU A 33 -9.32 -4.46 -14.11
C GLU A 33 -8.23 -5.53 -13.89
N PHE A 34 -8.25 -6.17 -12.72
CA PHE A 34 -7.40 -7.30 -12.38
C PHE A 34 -8.21 -8.39 -11.67
N ASN A 35 -7.68 -9.62 -11.66
CA ASN A 35 -8.39 -10.76 -11.16
C ASN A 35 -8.60 -10.72 -9.64
N GLN A 36 -9.81 -11.13 -9.23
CA GLN A 36 -10.15 -11.40 -7.84
C GLN A 36 -9.97 -12.89 -7.57
N ILE A 37 -9.26 -13.26 -6.52
CA ILE A 37 -8.94 -14.65 -6.19
C ILE A 37 -9.68 -15.03 -4.91
N TYR A 38 -10.44 -16.12 -4.95
CA TYR A 38 -11.25 -16.63 -3.84
C TYR A 38 -10.85 -18.09 -3.53
N PRO A 39 -9.70 -18.35 -2.85
CA PRO A 39 -9.19 -19.72 -2.67
C PRO A 39 -10.04 -20.56 -1.74
N HIS A 40 -10.73 -19.96 -0.78
CA HIS A 40 -11.62 -20.61 0.17
C HIS A 40 -12.82 -19.69 0.50
N PRO A 41 -13.92 -20.24 1.05
CA PRO A 41 -15.04 -19.42 1.54
C PRO A 41 -14.56 -18.31 2.52
N GLY A 42 -14.91 -17.06 2.23
CA GLY A 42 -14.51 -15.90 3.03
C GLY A 42 -13.06 -15.43 2.84
N TRP A 43 -12.27 -16.07 1.99
CA TRP A 43 -10.93 -15.63 1.64
C TRP A 43 -10.96 -14.79 0.36
N VAL A 44 -10.26 -13.67 0.38
CA VAL A 44 -10.15 -12.77 -0.76
C VAL A 44 -8.68 -12.37 -0.93
N GLU A 45 -8.16 -12.59 -2.12
CA GLU A 45 -6.77 -12.29 -2.48
C GLU A 45 -6.68 -11.58 -3.82
N HIS A 46 -5.60 -10.82 -3.98
CA HIS A 46 -5.17 -10.29 -5.26
C HIS A 46 -3.74 -10.74 -5.55
N ASN A 47 -3.40 -10.87 -6.82
CA ASN A 47 -2.01 -11.01 -7.24
C ASN A 47 -1.33 -9.63 -7.20
N PRO A 48 -0.30 -9.39 -6.35
CA PRO A 48 0.36 -8.08 -6.27
C PRO A 48 1.00 -7.64 -7.59
N MET A 49 1.40 -8.59 -8.43
CA MET A 49 1.97 -8.28 -9.74
C MET A 49 0.88 -7.83 -10.73
N GLU A 50 -0.34 -8.37 -10.65
CA GLU A 50 -1.46 -7.87 -11.47
C GLU A 50 -1.88 -6.46 -11.06
N ILE A 51 -1.89 -6.15 -9.75
CA ILE A 51 -2.08 -4.78 -9.25
C ILE A 51 -1.02 -3.85 -9.87
N LEU A 52 0.26 -4.23 -9.79
CA LEU A 52 1.37 -3.45 -10.32
C LEU A 52 1.26 -3.25 -11.84
N TYR A 53 1.06 -4.32 -12.58
CA TYR A 53 1.01 -4.25 -14.05
C TYR A 53 -0.20 -3.49 -14.57
N SER A 54 -1.37 -3.67 -13.96
CA SER A 54 -2.58 -2.90 -14.34
C SER A 54 -2.41 -1.41 -14.07
N GLN A 55 -1.75 -1.05 -12.96
CA GLN A 55 -1.44 0.35 -12.65
C GLN A 55 -0.41 0.91 -13.63
N PHE A 56 0.64 0.16 -13.93
CA PHE A 56 1.68 0.58 -14.88
C PHE A 56 1.11 0.74 -16.30
N GLN A 57 0.26 -0.18 -16.73
CA GLN A 57 -0.42 -0.08 -18.03
C GLN A 57 -1.30 1.18 -18.11
N ALA A 58 -2.08 1.47 -17.07
CA ALA A 58 -2.90 2.68 -17.03
C ALA A 58 -2.03 3.96 -17.11
N VAL A 59 -0.90 4.00 -16.43
CA VAL A 59 0.05 5.13 -16.50
C VAL A 59 0.65 5.25 -17.89
N THR A 60 1.15 4.16 -18.46
CA THR A 60 1.76 4.13 -19.81
C THR A 60 0.78 4.65 -20.88
N ASP A 61 -0.50 4.22 -20.81
CA ASP A 61 -1.51 4.69 -21.75
C ASP A 61 -1.77 6.20 -21.64
N VAL A 62 -1.89 6.72 -20.42
CA VAL A 62 -2.08 8.15 -20.16
C VAL A 62 -0.90 8.98 -20.71
N ILE A 63 0.34 8.55 -20.43
CA ILE A 63 1.56 9.20 -20.90
C ILE A 63 1.61 9.20 -22.43
N THR A 64 1.42 8.05 -23.04
CA THR A 64 1.49 7.85 -24.49
C THR A 64 0.42 8.65 -25.24
N GLN A 65 -0.83 8.63 -24.75
CA GLN A 65 -1.94 9.35 -25.36
C GLN A 65 -1.71 10.87 -25.44
N LYS A 66 -1.05 11.42 -24.43
CA LYS A 66 -0.81 12.87 -24.33
C LYS A 66 0.64 13.26 -24.66
N LYS A 67 1.53 12.28 -24.85
CA LYS A 67 2.97 12.50 -25.13
C LYS A 67 3.62 13.41 -24.08
N VAL A 68 3.22 13.21 -22.80
CA VAL A 68 3.80 13.97 -21.68
C VAL A 68 5.14 13.41 -21.28
N ILE A 69 6.02 14.29 -20.84
CA ILE A 69 7.34 13.96 -20.33
C ILE A 69 7.48 14.43 -18.88
N SER A 70 8.53 14.03 -18.19
CA SER A 70 8.78 14.34 -16.77
C SER A 70 8.65 15.82 -16.44
N SER A 71 9.15 16.72 -17.31
CA SER A 71 9.04 18.17 -17.10
C SER A 71 7.62 18.73 -17.19
N ASP A 72 6.67 18.00 -17.76
CA ASP A 72 5.28 18.38 -17.87
C ASP A 72 4.48 18.00 -16.62
N ILE A 73 4.95 17.01 -15.84
CA ILE A 73 4.27 16.48 -14.67
C ILE A 73 4.88 17.10 -13.41
N ALA A 74 4.09 17.86 -12.68
CA ALA A 74 4.52 18.49 -11.44
C ALA A 74 4.72 17.46 -10.31
N ALA A 75 3.82 16.47 -10.23
CA ALA A 75 3.84 15.42 -9.21
C ALA A 75 2.98 14.22 -9.61
N ILE A 76 3.32 13.07 -8.99
CA ILE A 76 2.46 11.89 -8.93
C ILE A 76 1.83 11.83 -7.54
N GLY A 77 0.50 11.66 -7.48
CA GLY A 77 -0.25 11.33 -6.27
C GLY A 77 -0.82 9.92 -6.36
N ILE A 78 -0.84 9.20 -5.23
CA ILE A 78 -1.34 7.82 -5.16
C ILE A 78 -2.50 7.76 -4.17
N THR A 79 -3.62 7.19 -4.57
CA THR A 79 -4.68 6.76 -3.66
C THR A 79 -4.95 5.27 -3.85
N ASN A 80 -5.38 4.59 -2.78
CA ASN A 80 -5.45 3.13 -2.78
C ASN A 80 -6.54 2.59 -1.87
N GLN A 81 -7.02 1.36 -2.20
CA GLN A 81 -7.73 0.52 -1.25
C GLN A 81 -6.86 0.30 -0.02
N ARG A 82 -7.38 0.61 1.17
CA ARG A 82 -6.62 0.47 2.42
C ARG A 82 -6.61 -0.96 2.95
N GLU A 83 -5.87 -1.24 3.99
CA GLU A 83 -5.77 -2.49 4.76
C GLU A 83 -5.34 -3.74 3.97
N THR A 84 -5.38 -3.72 2.65
CA THR A 84 -4.88 -4.81 1.81
C THR A 84 -3.39 -4.97 2.02
N THR A 85 -2.99 -6.19 2.42
CA THR A 85 -1.68 -6.50 2.98
C THR A 85 -0.82 -7.23 1.97
N ILE A 86 0.37 -6.69 1.69
CA ILE A 86 1.36 -7.26 0.76
C ILE A 86 2.67 -7.44 1.52
N LEU A 87 3.29 -8.63 1.39
CA LEU A 87 4.64 -8.89 1.89
C LEU A 87 5.53 -9.37 0.74
N TRP A 88 6.75 -8.85 0.69
CA TRP A 88 7.70 -9.20 -0.37
C TRP A 88 9.14 -9.31 0.14
N ASP A 89 9.91 -10.12 -0.54
CA ASP A 89 11.34 -10.28 -0.30
C ASP A 89 12.09 -9.01 -0.75
N LYS A 90 12.83 -8.40 0.17
CA LYS A 90 13.57 -7.16 -0.07
C LYS A 90 14.64 -7.29 -1.15
N GLY A 91 15.30 -8.44 -1.20
CA GLY A 91 16.43 -8.67 -2.11
C GLY A 91 15.98 -8.90 -3.55
N THR A 92 14.83 -9.56 -3.73
CA THR A 92 14.31 -9.90 -5.08
C THR A 92 13.20 -8.96 -5.54
N GLY A 93 12.58 -8.20 -4.64
CA GLY A 93 11.39 -7.40 -4.91
C GLY A 93 10.13 -8.23 -5.22
N LYS A 94 10.15 -9.55 -4.98
CA LYS A 94 9.03 -10.44 -5.33
C LYS A 94 8.10 -10.65 -4.14
N PRO A 95 6.78 -10.55 -4.33
CA PRO A 95 5.82 -10.96 -3.31
C PRO A 95 6.02 -12.41 -2.90
N ILE A 96 5.98 -12.68 -1.59
CA ILE A 96 6.11 -14.06 -1.05
C ILE A 96 4.76 -14.79 -0.99
N TYR A 97 3.67 -14.05 -1.10
CA TYR A 97 2.28 -14.51 -1.10
C TYR A 97 1.39 -13.54 -1.88
N ASN A 98 0.16 -13.96 -2.20
CA ASN A 98 -0.86 -13.04 -2.72
C ASN A 98 -1.18 -11.94 -1.71
N ALA A 99 -1.58 -10.77 -2.18
CA ALA A 99 -2.11 -9.71 -1.34
C ALA A 99 -3.38 -10.19 -0.63
N ILE A 100 -3.43 -10.10 0.69
CA ILE A 100 -4.63 -10.42 1.47
C ILE A 100 -5.49 -9.18 1.54
N VAL A 101 -6.66 -9.25 0.89
CA VAL A 101 -7.56 -8.11 0.71
C VAL A 101 -8.26 -7.73 1.99
N TRP A 102 -8.62 -6.46 2.15
CA TRP A 102 -9.36 -5.93 3.31
C TRP A 102 -10.67 -6.69 3.63
N GLN A 103 -11.32 -7.26 2.62
CA GLN A 103 -12.54 -8.06 2.75
C GLN A 103 -12.30 -9.48 3.30
N CYS A 104 -11.04 -9.94 3.32
CA CYS A 104 -10.69 -11.32 3.67
C CYS A 104 -10.95 -11.60 5.15
N ARG A 105 -11.64 -12.70 5.44
CA ARG A 105 -12.02 -13.12 6.81
C ARG A 105 -11.17 -14.26 7.37
N ARG A 106 -10.04 -14.66 6.69
CA ARG A 106 -9.20 -15.79 7.13
C ARG A 106 -8.64 -15.67 8.54
N THR A 107 -8.48 -14.44 9.03
CA THR A 107 -7.93 -14.16 10.36
C THR A 107 -9.01 -13.94 11.43
N ALA A 108 -10.29 -14.24 11.11
CA ALA A 108 -11.38 -14.02 12.06
C ALA A 108 -11.19 -14.79 13.37
N GLU A 109 -10.76 -16.06 13.31
CA GLU A 109 -10.50 -16.88 14.50
C GLU A 109 -9.34 -16.30 15.34
N MET A 110 -8.27 -15.84 14.69
CA MET A 110 -7.16 -15.13 15.36
C MET A 110 -7.66 -13.87 16.07
N CYS A 111 -8.58 -13.12 15.47
CA CYS A 111 -9.19 -11.96 16.13
C CYS A 111 -9.99 -12.37 17.37
N GLU A 112 -10.72 -13.48 17.32
CA GLU A 112 -11.47 -13.96 18.51
C GLU A 112 -10.54 -14.40 19.64
N GLU A 113 -9.37 -14.98 19.34
CA GLU A 113 -8.35 -15.27 20.36
C GLU A 113 -7.78 -13.99 20.98
N ILE A 114 -7.43 -12.98 20.17
CA ILE A 114 -6.93 -11.68 20.66
C ILE A 114 -7.99 -10.99 21.55
N LYS A 115 -9.27 -11.09 21.21
CA LYS A 115 -10.39 -10.49 21.98
C LYS A 115 -10.56 -11.08 23.39
N LYS A 116 -9.95 -12.22 23.70
CA LYS A 116 -9.95 -12.78 25.05
C LYS A 116 -9.07 -11.95 26.00
N ASP A 117 -8.06 -11.28 25.49
CA ASP A 117 -7.22 -10.34 26.24
C ASP A 117 -7.87 -8.93 26.20
N LYS A 118 -8.62 -8.61 27.24
CA LYS A 118 -9.31 -7.33 27.35
C LYS A 118 -8.36 -6.16 27.48
N GLU A 119 -7.23 -6.33 28.17
CA GLU A 119 -6.24 -5.26 28.34
C GLU A 119 -5.62 -4.90 27.00
N LEU A 120 -5.31 -5.90 26.19
CA LEU A 120 -4.80 -5.67 24.82
C LEU A 120 -5.87 -5.02 23.92
N CYS A 121 -7.14 -5.44 24.02
CA CYS A 121 -8.23 -4.81 23.27
C CYS A 121 -8.43 -3.33 23.61
N ASP A 122 -8.39 -3.01 24.90
CA ASP A 122 -8.54 -1.64 25.38
C ASP A 122 -7.33 -0.80 24.93
N TYR A 123 -6.12 -1.34 25.01
CA TYR A 123 -4.91 -0.70 24.52
C TYR A 123 -4.97 -0.43 23.00
N ILE A 124 -5.37 -1.41 22.19
CA ILE A 124 -5.54 -1.24 20.74
C ILE A 124 -6.52 -0.09 20.47
N LYS A 125 -7.66 -0.07 21.18
CA LYS A 125 -8.68 0.97 20.99
C LYS A 125 -8.16 2.36 21.38
N GLU A 126 -7.44 2.47 22.47
CA GLU A 126 -6.89 3.74 22.98
C GLU A 126 -5.84 4.32 22.03
N HIS A 127 -4.86 3.50 21.60
CA HIS A 127 -3.73 3.97 20.82
C HIS A 127 -3.95 4.01 19.30
N THR A 128 -4.84 3.18 18.78
CA THR A 128 -5.08 3.11 17.32
C THR A 128 -6.45 3.64 16.89
N GLY A 129 -7.38 3.84 17.84
CA GLY A 129 -8.78 4.15 17.55
C GLY A 129 -9.57 3.00 16.93
N LEU A 130 -8.98 1.81 16.80
CA LEU A 130 -9.57 0.66 16.12
C LEU A 130 -10.10 -0.38 17.10
N VAL A 131 -10.87 -1.32 16.57
CA VAL A 131 -11.26 -2.55 17.26
C VAL A 131 -10.50 -3.73 16.65
N VAL A 132 -10.39 -4.84 17.38
CA VAL A 132 -9.78 -6.07 16.84
C VAL A 132 -10.71 -6.68 15.79
N ASP A 133 -10.31 -6.63 14.53
CA ASP A 133 -11.03 -7.22 13.40
C ASP A 133 -10.11 -7.67 12.27
N ALA A 134 -10.49 -8.72 11.56
CA ALA A 134 -9.80 -9.24 10.39
C ALA A 134 -9.71 -8.23 9.22
N TYR A 135 -10.45 -7.15 9.29
CA TYR A 135 -10.42 -6.04 8.34
C TYR A 135 -9.03 -5.39 8.27
N PHE A 136 -8.37 -5.20 9.40
CA PHE A 136 -7.12 -4.48 9.53
C PHE A 136 -5.87 -5.33 9.20
N SER A 137 -4.72 -4.69 8.96
CA SER A 137 -3.55 -5.37 8.39
C SER A 137 -2.82 -6.29 9.36
N ALA A 138 -2.76 -5.97 10.66
CA ALA A 138 -1.91 -6.68 11.63
C ALA A 138 -2.13 -8.19 11.64
N THR A 139 -3.38 -8.65 11.73
CA THR A 139 -3.68 -10.09 11.76
C THR A 139 -3.36 -10.79 10.45
N LYS A 140 -3.42 -10.08 9.31
CA LYS A 140 -3.01 -10.61 8.00
C LYS A 140 -1.50 -10.76 7.90
N ILE A 141 -0.74 -9.79 8.42
CA ILE A 141 0.74 -9.87 8.52
C ILE A 141 1.10 -11.10 9.37
N LYS A 142 0.54 -11.20 10.58
CA LYS A 142 0.76 -12.34 11.48
C LYS A 142 0.44 -13.66 10.80
N TRP A 143 -0.70 -13.74 10.12
CA TRP A 143 -1.09 -14.94 9.39
C TRP A 143 -0.04 -15.33 8.31
N VAL A 144 0.48 -14.39 7.55
CA VAL A 144 1.53 -14.67 6.55
C VAL A 144 2.81 -15.17 7.23
N LEU A 145 3.24 -14.54 8.33
CA LEU A 145 4.43 -14.95 9.07
C LEU A 145 4.32 -16.38 9.62
N GLU A 146 3.12 -16.81 10.01
CA GLU A 146 2.86 -18.15 10.57
C GLU A 146 2.61 -19.22 9.51
N ASN A 147 2.01 -18.88 8.36
CA ASN A 147 1.47 -19.87 7.41
C ASN A 147 2.23 -19.94 6.09
N VAL A 148 3.02 -18.92 5.74
CA VAL A 148 3.79 -18.93 4.48
C VAL A 148 5.20 -19.47 4.75
N PRO A 149 5.61 -20.58 4.13
CA PRO A 149 6.93 -21.16 4.37
C PRO A 149 8.06 -20.16 4.12
N GLY A 150 8.94 -19.99 5.10
CA GLY A 150 10.09 -19.09 5.01
C GLY A 150 9.80 -17.62 5.35
N ALA A 151 8.54 -17.20 5.45
CA ALA A 151 8.19 -15.80 5.74
C ALA A 151 8.82 -15.31 7.05
N ARG A 152 8.69 -16.08 8.14
CA ARG A 152 9.29 -15.73 9.44
C ARG A 152 10.81 -15.64 9.37
N ILE A 153 11.46 -16.57 8.67
CA ILE A 153 12.92 -16.57 8.50
C ILE A 153 13.39 -15.30 7.80
N LEU A 154 12.69 -14.89 6.73
CA LEU A 154 12.99 -13.65 6.00
C LEU A 154 12.76 -12.42 6.88
N ALA A 155 11.70 -12.41 7.68
CA ALA A 155 11.39 -11.31 8.59
C ALA A 155 12.47 -11.15 9.67
N ASP A 156 12.85 -12.24 10.34
CA ASP A 156 13.88 -12.24 11.39
C ASP A 156 15.27 -11.87 10.83
N ALA A 157 15.53 -12.18 9.56
CA ALA A 157 16.74 -11.78 8.84
C ALA A 157 16.72 -10.33 8.31
N GLY A 158 15.61 -9.57 8.50
CA GLY A 158 15.43 -8.23 7.95
C GLY A 158 15.34 -8.19 6.42
N GLN A 159 14.96 -9.30 5.79
CA GLN A 159 14.83 -9.46 4.34
C GLN A 159 13.37 -9.47 3.86
N LEU A 160 12.40 -9.35 4.75
CA LEU A 160 10.99 -9.22 4.41
C LEU A 160 10.54 -7.77 4.56
N LEU A 161 9.71 -7.29 3.65
CA LEU A 161 9.05 -6.00 3.74
C LEU A 161 7.53 -6.19 3.71
N PHE A 162 6.84 -5.35 4.48
CA PHE A 162 5.39 -5.22 4.49
C PHE A 162 4.98 -3.86 3.90
N GLY A 163 3.84 -3.82 3.23
CA GLY A 163 3.18 -2.59 2.85
C GLY A 163 1.70 -2.79 2.54
N THR A 164 0.96 -1.71 2.59
CA THR A 164 -0.31 -1.55 1.92
C THR A 164 -0.06 -1.23 0.45
N VAL A 165 -1.11 -1.08 -0.35
CA VAL A 165 -0.95 -1.04 -1.81
C VAL A 165 -0.14 0.17 -2.27
N GLU A 166 -0.28 1.34 -1.64
CA GLU A 166 0.52 2.53 -1.98
C GLU A 166 2.00 2.31 -1.71
N THR A 167 2.35 1.66 -0.59
CA THR A 167 3.74 1.30 -0.27
C THR A 167 4.33 0.38 -1.34
N TRP A 168 3.57 -0.62 -1.79
CA TRP A 168 3.95 -1.52 -2.88
C TRP A 168 4.18 -0.77 -4.19
N LEU A 169 3.30 0.18 -4.53
CA LEU A 169 3.46 1.01 -5.73
C LEU A 169 4.67 1.94 -5.63
N ILE A 170 4.86 2.64 -4.49
CA ILE A 170 6.01 3.53 -4.27
C ILE A 170 7.32 2.73 -4.35
N TRP A 171 7.39 1.57 -3.68
CA TRP A 171 8.56 0.69 -3.76
C TRP A 171 8.94 0.36 -5.21
N ASN A 172 7.98 -0.05 -6.02
CA ASN A 172 8.23 -0.41 -7.42
C ASN A 172 8.53 0.82 -8.29
N LEU A 173 7.81 1.93 -8.13
CA LEU A 173 8.05 3.17 -8.88
C LEU A 173 9.42 3.77 -8.59
N THR A 174 9.95 3.58 -7.39
CA THR A 174 11.28 4.06 -6.99
C THR A 174 12.41 3.03 -7.23
N GLY A 175 12.12 1.92 -7.92
CA GLY A 175 13.11 0.87 -8.19
C GLY A 175 13.64 0.19 -6.94
N GLY A 176 12.81 0.03 -5.91
CA GLY A 176 13.17 -0.63 -4.67
C GLY A 176 13.97 0.23 -3.68
N GLN A 177 13.99 1.55 -3.86
CA GLN A 177 14.78 2.45 -3.01
C GLN A 177 14.01 3.04 -1.84
N VAL A 178 12.68 3.16 -1.96
CA VAL A 178 11.84 3.82 -0.94
C VAL A 178 10.80 2.87 -0.40
N HIS A 179 10.87 2.59 0.90
CA HIS A 179 9.91 1.77 1.65
C HIS A 179 9.16 2.65 2.65
N VAL A 180 8.03 3.21 2.23
CA VAL A 180 7.29 4.25 2.96
C VAL A 180 5.79 4.03 2.87
N THR A 181 5.07 4.45 3.91
CA THR A 181 3.60 4.56 3.95
C THR A 181 3.20 5.94 4.46
N ASP A 182 1.92 6.30 4.31
CA ASP A 182 1.37 7.53 4.87
C ASP A 182 0.55 7.29 6.15
N TYR A 183 0.23 8.36 6.88
CA TYR A 183 -0.56 8.29 8.11
C TYR A 183 -1.93 7.65 7.90
N SER A 184 -2.61 7.89 6.76
CA SER A 184 -3.95 7.40 6.51
C SER A 184 -4.00 5.89 6.26
N ASN A 185 -2.94 5.30 5.69
CA ASN A 185 -2.78 3.86 5.53
C ASN A 185 -2.21 3.22 6.81
N ALA A 186 -1.18 3.80 7.44
CA ALA A 186 -0.61 3.30 8.69
C ALA A 186 -1.68 3.17 9.78
N SER A 187 -2.55 4.16 9.92
CA SER A 187 -3.65 4.17 10.92
C SER A 187 -4.65 3.02 10.75
N ARG A 188 -4.62 2.28 9.64
CA ARG A 188 -5.52 1.15 9.38
C ARG A 188 -4.87 -0.22 9.60
N THR A 189 -3.72 -0.26 10.24
CA THR A 189 -2.97 -1.51 10.43
C THR A 189 -3.22 -2.21 11.77
N MET A 190 -3.74 -1.53 12.80
CA MET A 190 -3.71 -1.90 14.23
C MET A 190 -2.30 -1.95 14.84
N LEU A 191 -1.31 -1.31 14.21
CA LEU A 191 0.08 -1.27 14.69
C LEU A 191 0.57 0.17 14.87
N PHE A 192 -0.24 1.16 14.54
CA PHE A 192 0.14 2.57 14.48
C PHE A 192 -0.53 3.37 15.59
N ASP A 193 0.29 4.01 16.43
CA ASP A 193 -0.17 4.95 17.47
C ASP A 193 -0.57 6.27 16.80
N VAL A 194 -1.85 6.60 16.82
CA VAL A 194 -2.39 7.78 16.12
C VAL A 194 -2.11 9.09 16.83
N ASP A 195 -1.76 9.05 18.12
CA ASP A 195 -1.41 10.24 18.89
C ASP A 195 0.07 10.60 18.70
N LYS A 196 0.95 9.58 18.67
CA LYS A 196 2.40 9.75 18.47
C LYS A 196 2.81 9.82 17.00
N LEU A 197 1.95 9.36 16.09
CA LEU A 197 2.19 9.23 14.65
C LEU A 197 3.40 8.32 14.34
N GLU A 198 3.51 7.19 15.04
CA GLU A 198 4.58 6.21 14.88
C GLU A 198 4.07 4.77 15.04
N TRP A 199 4.85 3.78 14.59
CA TRP A 199 4.57 2.37 14.86
C TRP A 199 4.68 2.10 16.36
N ASP A 200 3.69 1.39 16.92
CA ASP A 200 3.65 1.05 18.32
C ASP A 200 4.45 -0.23 18.61
N PRO A 201 5.59 -0.14 19.35
CA PRO A 201 6.43 -1.30 19.64
C PRO A 201 5.72 -2.35 20.50
N TYR A 202 4.83 -1.93 21.41
CA TYR A 202 4.09 -2.85 22.26
C TYR A 202 3.11 -3.69 21.46
N LEU A 203 2.37 -3.07 20.52
CA LEU A 203 1.45 -3.79 19.63
C LEU A 203 2.23 -4.74 18.70
N CYS A 204 3.37 -4.30 18.17
CA CYS A 204 4.23 -5.15 17.35
C CYS A 204 4.72 -6.38 18.14
N GLU A 205 5.17 -6.21 19.38
CA GLU A 205 5.59 -7.30 20.28
C GLU A 205 4.42 -8.25 20.61
N LYS A 206 3.27 -7.71 21.03
CA LYS A 206 2.09 -8.50 21.40
C LYS A 206 1.53 -9.32 20.23
N LEU A 207 1.60 -8.80 19.03
CA LEU A 207 1.13 -9.48 17.83
C LEU A 207 2.22 -10.29 17.13
N ASP A 208 3.43 -10.33 17.71
CA ASP A 208 4.60 -11.04 17.17
C ASP A 208 4.95 -10.62 15.73
N ILE A 209 4.97 -9.31 15.48
CA ILE A 209 5.30 -8.70 14.20
C ILE A 209 6.63 -7.94 14.33
N PRO A 210 7.70 -8.34 13.63
CA PRO A 210 8.97 -7.63 13.68
C PRO A 210 8.83 -6.22 13.11
N MET A 211 9.24 -5.19 13.87
CA MET A 211 9.21 -3.80 13.40
C MET A 211 10.08 -3.57 12.16
N SER A 212 11.09 -4.40 11.94
CA SER A 212 12.00 -4.31 10.79
C SER A 212 11.33 -4.50 9.43
N ILE A 213 10.12 -5.08 9.39
CA ILE A 213 9.37 -5.27 8.14
C ILE A 213 8.49 -4.07 7.80
N LEU A 214 8.25 -3.15 8.76
CA LEU A 214 7.34 -2.03 8.61
C LEU A 214 7.98 -0.87 7.83
N PRO A 215 7.22 -0.17 6.98
CA PRO A 215 7.71 0.98 6.23
C PRO A 215 7.95 2.21 7.14
N GLU A 216 8.79 3.13 6.69
CA GLU A 216 8.83 4.48 7.26
C GLU A 216 7.47 5.16 7.11
N VAL A 217 7.01 5.86 8.15
CA VAL A 217 5.72 6.58 8.12
C VAL A 217 5.96 8.06 7.84
N LYS A 218 5.23 8.61 6.89
CA LYS A 218 5.33 10.02 6.49
C LYS A 218 3.96 10.69 6.38
N PRO A 219 3.92 12.03 6.37
CA PRO A 219 2.70 12.77 6.03
C PRO A 219 2.17 12.39 4.65
N SER A 220 0.83 12.45 4.46
CA SER A 220 0.18 12.12 3.18
C SER A 220 0.57 13.07 2.03
N SER A 221 1.09 14.26 2.35
CA SER A 221 1.60 15.26 1.38
C SER A 221 3.08 15.54 1.67
N GLU A 222 3.94 14.75 1.04
CA GLU A 222 5.41 14.88 1.13
C GLU A 222 6.04 14.26 -0.12
N VAL A 223 7.26 14.66 -0.46
CA VAL A 223 8.02 13.99 -1.55
C VAL A 223 8.62 12.70 -1.00
N TYR A 224 8.05 11.58 -1.39
CA TYR A 224 8.50 10.25 -0.99
C TYR A 224 9.72 9.76 -1.78
N GLY A 225 9.83 10.16 -3.03
CA GLY A 225 10.89 9.77 -3.96
C GLY A 225 10.55 10.20 -5.37
N THR A 226 11.27 9.66 -6.34
CA THR A 226 11.06 9.94 -7.76
C THR A 226 10.96 8.65 -8.56
N VAL A 227 10.30 8.70 -9.71
CA VAL A 227 10.24 7.57 -10.65
C VAL A 227 11.65 7.17 -11.06
N ALA A 228 12.01 5.91 -10.82
CA ALA A 228 13.33 5.36 -11.11
C ALA A 228 13.51 5.08 -12.61
N PRO A 229 14.75 5.12 -13.11
CA PRO A 229 15.07 4.63 -14.46
C PRO A 229 14.91 3.11 -14.56
N GLY A 230 14.69 2.60 -15.77
CA GLY A 230 14.61 1.17 -16.08
C GLY A 230 13.24 0.53 -15.87
N LEU A 231 12.23 1.32 -15.56
CA LEU A 231 10.84 0.85 -15.53
C LEU A 231 10.26 0.90 -16.94
N LEU A 232 9.86 -0.25 -17.46
CA LEU A 232 9.32 -0.37 -18.82
C LEU A 232 8.04 0.46 -18.98
N GLY A 233 8.03 1.34 -19.99
CA GLY A 233 6.91 2.25 -20.28
C GLY A 233 6.90 3.54 -19.45
N PHE A 234 7.97 3.79 -18.65
CA PHE A 234 8.10 4.99 -17.80
C PHE A 234 9.29 5.87 -18.18
N GLU A 235 9.94 5.56 -19.31
CA GLU A 235 11.17 6.23 -19.76
C GLU A 235 10.97 7.75 -19.85
N ASP A 236 9.80 8.19 -20.31
CA ASP A 236 9.49 9.61 -20.50
C ASP A 236 9.23 10.36 -19.19
N ILE A 237 8.94 9.66 -18.08
CA ILE A 237 8.61 10.28 -16.80
C ILE A 237 9.61 9.96 -15.67
N VAL A 238 10.79 9.45 -16.02
CA VAL A 238 11.89 9.24 -15.06
C VAL A 238 12.22 10.55 -14.33
N GLY A 239 12.39 10.47 -13.02
CA GLY A 239 12.67 11.63 -12.16
C GLY A 239 11.43 12.44 -11.73
N THR A 240 10.23 12.10 -12.21
CA THR A 240 8.99 12.73 -11.73
C THR A 240 8.78 12.44 -10.24
N PRO A 241 8.53 13.48 -9.39
CA PRO A 241 8.35 13.28 -7.95
C PRO A 241 7.03 12.58 -7.63
N ILE A 242 7.08 11.66 -6.66
CA ILE A 242 5.91 11.05 -6.01
C ILE A 242 5.67 11.87 -4.74
N SER A 243 4.62 12.69 -4.71
CA SER A 243 4.47 13.74 -3.69
C SER A 243 3.18 13.64 -2.88
N GLY A 244 2.41 12.58 -3.05
CA GLY A 244 1.21 12.34 -2.27
C GLY A 244 0.87 10.85 -2.23
N ALA A 245 0.51 10.37 -1.04
CA ALA A 245 -0.08 9.06 -0.84
C ALA A 245 -1.18 9.18 0.22
N ILE A 246 -2.36 8.65 -0.08
CA ILE A 246 -3.52 8.76 0.83
C ILE A 246 -4.49 7.63 0.53
N GLY A 247 -5.08 7.03 1.57
CA GLY A 247 -6.13 6.03 1.40
C GLY A 247 -7.34 6.56 0.63
N ASP A 248 -8.07 5.70 -0.06
CA ASP A 248 -9.19 6.04 -0.94
C ASP A 248 -10.31 6.84 -0.25
N GLN A 249 -10.72 6.43 0.95
CA GLN A 249 -11.77 7.13 1.69
C GLN A 249 -11.35 8.52 2.19
N PRO A 250 -10.16 8.71 2.83
CA PRO A 250 -9.66 10.05 3.15
C PRO A 250 -9.45 10.91 1.91
N ALA A 251 -8.99 10.34 0.79
CA ALA A 251 -8.86 11.07 -0.47
C ALA A 251 -10.21 11.60 -0.97
N ALA A 252 -11.25 10.76 -0.96
CA ALA A 252 -12.60 11.14 -1.35
C ALA A 252 -13.23 12.18 -0.40
N LEU A 253 -12.87 12.16 0.88
CA LEU A 253 -13.35 13.14 1.85
C LEU A 253 -12.68 14.50 1.65
N PHE A 254 -11.39 14.51 1.28
CA PHE A 254 -10.61 15.74 1.08
C PHE A 254 -10.93 16.43 -0.27
N GLY A 255 -11.12 15.66 -1.34
CA GLY A 255 -11.44 16.13 -2.71
C GLY A 255 -12.90 16.36 -2.91
#